data_6acd6d8a139974eb426c70cbaaa2098c
#
_entry.id   6acd6d8a139974eb426c70cbaaa2098c
#
_cell.length_a   1.000
_cell.length_b   1.000
_cell.length_c   1.000
_cell.angle_alpha   90.00
_cell.angle_beta   90.00
_cell.angle_gamma   90.00
#
_symmetry.space_group_name_H-M   'P 1'
#
loop_
_entity.id
_entity.type
_entity.pdbx_description
1 polymer ?
#
loop_
_entity_poly.entity_id
_entity_poly.type
_entity_poly.pdbx_seq_one_letter_code
_entity_poly.pdbx_strand_id
1 'polypeptide(L)'
;MTTSTNDTQGIEAPRDAARDRRVFTRLHALRLTRRPEARGRNWVIVLAAGEGNRLRRLTMDGSGTAVPKQFCSLRNGPSLLHHALRRAENLAPRRRICAVVARQHARWWRDSLSSLPLPNVIVQPENRGTAVGILLALLHILERDSIARILVLPSDHHVIDENALSASMARAFVRLRKEPEALVLLGMKPDDADTDLGYIVPTPGAVSDGVAHVANFIEKPSPPEARVLISRGALWNSFIIAAHAPTLLAAFSARDPALVSRMQAAVKSSHGARESGALSGLYDVLPTLDFSRQILQGREAQLRVLRVPACGWTDLGTPDRVGKSLRGAAAEPKPAGAPLVSGALSLEQQFARFGGL
;
A
#
# COMPACT_ATOMS: atom_id res chain seq x y z
N MET A 1 76.62 -5.87 -5.89
CA MET A 1 75.85 -6.68 -4.89
C MET A 1 74.70 -5.83 -4.42
N THR A 2 73.55 -6.05 -5.00
CA THR A 2 72.35 -5.26 -4.81
C THR A 2 71.21 -6.18 -4.39
N THR A 3 70.73 -6.01 -3.17
CA THR A 3 69.59 -6.71 -2.64
C THR A 3 68.31 -5.90 -2.85
N SER A 4 67.39 -6.46 -3.59
CA SER A 4 66.05 -5.93 -3.85
C SER A 4 65.10 -6.34 -2.70
N THR A 5 64.43 -5.36 -2.10
CA THR A 5 63.36 -5.59 -1.15
C THR A 5 62.02 -5.35 -1.84
N ASN A 6 61.18 -6.38 -1.90
CA ASN A 6 59.81 -6.35 -2.35
C ASN A 6 58.90 -5.77 -1.25
N ASP A 7 58.25 -4.63 -1.55
CA ASP A 7 57.14 -4.10 -0.77
C ASP A 7 55.82 -4.67 -1.26
N THR A 8 55.20 -5.50 -0.44
CA THR A 8 53.84 -5.97 -0.63
C THR A 8 52.88 -5.03 0.09
N GLN A 9 52.23 -4.14 -0.65
CA GLN A 9 51.13 -3.33 -0.14
C GLN A 9 49.87 -4.19 0.02
N GLY A 10 49.45 -4.40 1.26
CA GLY A 10 48.20 -5.01 1.62
C GLY A 10 47.03 -4.07 1.33
N ILE A 11 46.08 -4.54 0.53
CA ILE A 11 44.83 -3.85 0.27
C ILE A 11 43.90 -4.05 1.48
N GLU A 12 43.74 -3.01 2.30
CA GLU A 12 42.69 -3.01 3.35
C GLU A 12 41.29 -2.94 2.71
N ALA A 13 40.45 -3.89 3.02
CA ALA A 13 39.04 -3.90 2.65
C ALA A 13 38.27 -2.82 3.45
N PRO A 14 37.25 -2.17 2.87
CA PRO A 14 36.55 -1.06 3.51
C PRO A 14 35.78 -1.51 4.77
N ARG A 15 36.04 -0.82 5.88
CA ARG A 15 35.49 -1.05 7.23
C ARG A 15 33.97 -0.76 7.37
N ASP A 16 33.28 -0.33 6.32
CA ASP A 16 31.86 0.05 6.38
C ASP A 16 30.88 -1.13 6.29
N ALA A 17 31.24 -2.24 5.64
CA ALA A 17 30.36 -3.39 5.49
C ALA A 17 30.06 -4.14 6.81
N ALA A 18 30.96 -4.02 7.80
CA ALA A 18 30.79 -4.67 9.12
C ALA A 18 29.87 -3.86 10.05
N ARG A 19 29.80 -2.53 9.85
CA ARG A 19 28.94 -1.62 10.64
C ARG A 19 27.48 -1.77 10.25
N ASP A 20 27.18 -1.92 8.97
CA ASP A 20 25.83 -2.14 8.45
C ASP A 20 25.26 -3.48 8.90
N ARG A 21 26.05 -4.56 8.93
CA ARG A 21 25.58 -5.87 9.43
C ARG A 21 25.17 -5.82 10.91
N ARG A 22 25.87 -5.07 11.75
CA ARG A 22 25.54 -4.93 13.18
C ARG A 22 24.29 -4.13 13.43
N VAL A 23 23.98 -3.14 12.58
CA VAL A 23 22.72 -2.38 12.64
C VAL A 23 21.55 -3.26 12.22
N PHE A 24 21.69 -4.09 11.17
CA PHE A 24 20.68 -5.03 10.72
C PHE A 24 20.39 -6.13 11.77
N THR A 25 21.42 -6.66 12.41
CA THR A 25 21.26 -7.69 13.46
C THR A 25 20.57 -7.12 14.71
N ARG A 26 20.86 -5.86 15.06
CA ARG A 26 20.19 -5.17 16.19
C ARG A 26 18.71 -4.87 15.91
N LEU A 27 18.34 -4.55 14.66
CA LEU A 27 16.95 -4.36 14.24
C LEU A 27 16.15 -5.69 14.24
N HIS A 28 16.81 -6.81 13.97
CA HIS A 28 16.19 -8.15 14.06
C HIS A 28 15.96 -8.58 15.50
N ALA A 29 16.89 -8.28 16.42
CA ALA A 29 16.74 -8.54 17.86
C ALA A 29 15.66 -7.65 18.52
N LEU A 30 15.40 -6.45 18.00
CA LEU A 30 14.31 -5.57 18.45
C LEU A 30 12.91 -6.11 18.10
N ARG A 31 12.79 -7.15 17.26
CA ARG A 31 11.53 -7.85 16.98
C ARG A 31 11.03 -8.69 18.17
N LEU A 32 11.90 -9.11 19.08
CA LEU A 32 11.55 -10.10 20.11
C LEU A 32 11.16 -9.50 21.50
N THR A 33 11.31 -8.19 21.71
CA THR A 33 11.05 -7.59 23.04
C THR A 33 10.03 -6.44 23.06
N ARG A 34 9.25 -6.23 21.97
CA ARG A 34 8.22 -5.17 21.95
C ARG A 34 6.98 -5.63 22.72
N ARG A 35 6.68 -4.91 23.81
CA ARG A 35 5.49 -5.07 24.64
C ARG A 35 4.21 -5.25 23.82
N PRO A 36 3.33 -6.21 24.20
CA PRO A 36 2.07 -6.50 23.47
C PRO A 36 1.16 -5.28 23.27
N GLU A 37 1.21 -4.32 24.18
CA GLU A 37 0.39 -3.10 24.15
C GLU A 37 0.70 -2.15 22.97
N ALA A 38 1.94 -2.14 22.46
CA ALA A 38 2.32 -1.26 21.35
C ALA A 38 1.63 -1.63 20.02
N ARG A 39 1.26 -2.90 19.82
CA ARG A 39 0.50 -3.38 18.63
C ARG A 39 -1.02 -3.38 18.86
N GLY A 40 -1.45 -3.11 20.08
CA GLY A 40 -2.82 -3.33 20.53
C GLY A 40 -3.89 -2.54 19.78
N ARG A 41 -3.55 -1.48 19.01
CA ARG A 41 -4.50 -0.57 18.34
C ARG A 41 -4.17 -0.33 16.87
N ASN A 42 -3.28 -1.13 16.28
CA ASN A 42 -3.00 -1.02 14.83
C ASN A 42 -4.06 -1.79 14.06
N TRP A 43 -4.62 -1.14 13.06
CA TRP A 43 -5.56 -1.68 12.10
C TRP A 43 -4.99 -1.51 10.69
N VAL A 44 -5.32 -2.43 9.78
CA VAL A 44 -4.95 -2.31 8.38
C VAL A 44 -6.21 -2.38 7.53
N ILE A 45 -6.35 -1.41 6.62
CA ILE A 45 -7.38 -1.40 5.57
C ILE A 45 -6.71 -1.82 4.27
N VAL A 46 -7.04 -3.01 3.76
CA VAL A 46 -6.57 -3.50 2.46
C VAL A 46 -7.60 -3.13 1.40
N LEU A 47 -7.18 -2.31 0.42
CA LEU A 47 -8.06 -1.87 -0.66
C LEU A 47 -8.03 -2.86 -1.82
N ALA A 48 -9.13 -3.56 -2.05
CA ALA A 48 -9.24 -4.62 -3.05
C ALA A 48 -10.51 -4.49 -3.93
N ALA A 49 -11.01 -3.26 -4.11
CA ALA A 49 -12.21 -2.97 -4.90
C ALA A 49 -11.91 -2.42 -6.30
N GLY A 50 -10.65 -2.23 -6.66
CA GLY A 50 -10.24 -1.67 -7.96
C GLY A 50 -10.62 -2.57 -9.13
N GLU A 51 -10.96 -1.94 -10.27
CA GLU A 51 -11.33 -2.65 -11.53
C GLU A 51 -10.10 -3.12 -12.33
N GLY A 52 -8.93 -2.47 -12.17
CA GLY A 52 -7.71 -2.82 -12.89
C GLY A 52 -7.78 -2.56 -14.41
N ASN A 53 -8.59 -1.61 -14.86
CA ASN A 53 -8.91 -1.38 -16.28
C ASN A 53 -7.71 -1.17 -17.19
N ARG A 54 -6.62 -0.55 -16.69
CA ARG A 54 -5.38 -0.32 -17.46
C ARG A 54 -4.69 -1.61 -17.92
N LEU A 55 -4.83 -2.69 -17.16
CA LEU A 55 -4.27 -4.01 -17.47
C LEU A 55 -5.29 -4.99 -18.04
N ARG A 56 -6.51 -4.55 -18.38
CA ARG A 56 -7.61 -5.42 -18.79
C ARG A 56 -7.20 -6.47 -19.83
N ARG A 57 -6.38 -6.08 -20.84
CA ARG A 57 -5.88 -7.02 -21.86
C ARG A 57 -5.01 -8.14 -21.28
N LEU A 58 -4.18 -7.83 -20.27
CA LEU A 58 -3.30 -8.80 -19.60
C LEU A 58 -4.02 -9.60 -18.51
N THR A 59 -5.23 -9.25 -18.14
CA THR A 59 -5.98 -9.90 -17.08
C THR A 59 -7.22 -10.64 -17.58
N MET A 60 -7.35 -10.87 -18.91
CA MET A 60 -8.41 -11.68 -19.49
C MET A 60 -8.15 -13.16 -19.21
N ASP A 61 -9.14 -13.86 -18.62
CA ASP A 61 -9.09 -15.30 -18.43
C ASP A 61 -9.46 -16.06 -19.75
N GLY A 62 -9.43 -17.40 -19.69
CA GLY A 62 -9.77 -18.24 -20.83
C GLY A 62 -11.22 -18.13 -21.31
N SER A 63 -12.12 -17.57 -20.49
CA SER A 63 -13.52 -17.31 -20.84
C SER A 63 -13.76 -15.92 -21.44
N GLY A 64 -12.71 -15.10 -21.56
CA GLY A 64 -12.83 -13.70 -22.01
C GLY A 64 -13.29 -12.74 -20.91
N THR A 65 -13.25 -13.16 -19.63
CA THR A 65 -13.60 -12.30 -18.51
C THR A 65 -12.34 -11.64 -17.93
N ALA A 66 -12.40 -10.32 -17.74
CA ALA A 66 -11.30 -9.61 -17.08
C ALA A 66 -11.28 -9.92 -15.58
N VAL A 67 -10.17 -10.46 -15.09
CA VAL A 67 -9.91 -10.67 -13.67
C VAL A 67 -9.35 -9.38 -13.10
N PRO A 68 -9.91 -8.78 -12.03
CA PRO A 68 -9.32 -7.60 -11.44
C PRO A 68 -7.90 -7.87 -10.94
N LYS A 69 -6.98 -6.94 -11.20
CA LYS A 69 -5.53 -7.11 -11.05
C LYS A 69 -5.11 -7.72 -9.69
N GLN A 70 -5.75 -7.30 -8.60
CA GLN A 70 -5.44 -7.78 -7.25
C GLN A 70 -5.67 -9.29 -7.06
N PHE A 71 -6.48 -9.92 -7.89
CA PHE A 71 -6.72 -11.37 -7.86
C PHE A 71 -5.80 -12.15 -8.80
N CYS A 72 -4.98 -11.45 -9.61
CA CYS A 72 -3.94 -12.06 -10.43
C CYS A 72 -2.69 -12.34 -9.60
N SER A 73 -1.88 -13.32 -10.01
CA SER A 73 -0.50 -13.49 -9.55
C SER A 73 0.46 -12.84 -10.54
N LEU A 74 1.60 -12.33 -10.06
CA LEU A 74 2.64 -11.85 -10.97
C LEU A 74 3.24 -13.01 -11.75
N ARG A 75 3.53 -14.10 -11.06
CA ARG A 75 3.97 -15.39 -11.58
C ARG A 75 3.03 -16.49 -11.07
N ASN A 76 3.31 -17.75 -11.38
CA ASN A 76 2.52 -18.88 -10.88
C ASN A 76 2.63 -19.04 -9.36
N GLY A 77 1.83 -18.28 -8.61
CA GLY A 77 1.86 -18.24 -7.14
C GLY A 77 0.67 -17.51 -6.52
N PRO A 78 0.79 -17.05 -5.28
CA PRO A 78 -0.25 -16.29 -4.60
C PRO A 78 -0.63 -15.02 -5.37
N SER A 79 -1.90 -14.63 -5.31
CA SER A 79 -2.35 -13.37 -5.92
C SER A 79 -1.74 -12.15 -5.21
N LEU A 80 -1.78 -10.99 -5.87
CA LEU A 80 -1.33 -9.73 -5.28
C LEU A 80 -2.09 -9.42 -3.98
N LEU A 81 -3.38 -9.74 -3.91
CA LEU A 81 -4.17 -9.62 -2.67
C LEU A 81 -3.60 -10.49 -1.53
N HIS A 82 -3.20 -11.73 -1.81
CA HIS A 82 -2.58 -12.59 -0.78
C HIS A 82 -1.26 -12.00 -0.27
N HIS A 83 -0.45 -11.40 -1.14
CA HIS A 83 0.76 -10.68 -0.72
C HIS A 83 0.42 -9.48 0.18
N ALA A 84 -0.59 -8.70 -0.17
CA ALA A 84 -1.05 -7.58 0.64
C ALA A 84 -1.59 -8.03 2.02
N LEU A 85 -2.34 -9.14 2.08
CA LEU A 85 -2.80 -9.71 3.35
C LEU A 85 -1.63 -10.16 4.23
N ARG A 86 -0.60 -10.80 3.67
CA ARG A 86 0.62 -11.16 4.43
C ARG A 86 1.35 -9.92 4.96
N ARG A 87 1.45 -8.85 4.17
CA ARG A 87 1.99 -7.55 4.63
C ARG A 87 1.18 -7.02 5.81
N ALA A 88 -0.14 -7.07 5.71
CA ALA A 88 -1.05 -6.63 6.78
C ALA A 88 -0.89 -7.47 8.06
N GLU A 89 -0.75 -8.80 7.95
CA GLU A 89 -0.55 -9.73 9.07
C GLU A 89 0.76 -9.47 9.83
N ASN A 90 1.79 -8.95 9.17
CA ASN A 90 3.02 -8.52 9.85
C ASN A 90 2.83 -7.32 10.78
N LEU A 91 1.73 -6.56 10.63
CA LEU A 91 1.47 -5.29 11.32
C LEU A 91 0.33 -5.39 12.33
N ALA A 92 -0.68 -6.21 12.06
CA ALA A 92 -1.88 -6.36 12.85
C ALA A 92 -2.40 -7.82 12.83
N PRO A 93 -3.07 -8.30 13.89
CA PRO A 93 -3.73 -9.60 13.86
C PRO A 93 -4.95 -9.56 12.91
N ARG A 94 -5.34 -10.70 12.34
CA ARG A 94 -6.46 -10.83 11.36
C ARG A 94 -7.74 -10.14 11.81
N ARG A 95 -8.08 -10.16 13.10
CA ARG A 95 -9.25 -9.46 13.67
C ARG A 95 -9.20 -7.93 13.53
N ARG A 96 -8.03 -7.37 13.14
CA ARG A 96 -7.79 -5.94 12.89
C ARG A 96 -7.33 -5.65 11.46
N ILE A 97 -7.57 -6.56 10.54
CA ILE A 97 -7.35 -6.36 9.11
C ILE A 97 -8.73 -6.31 8.47
N CYS A 98 -9.07 -5.20 7.83
CA CYS A 98 -10.28 -5.04 7.04
C CYS A 98 -9.91 -5.07 5.56
N ALA A 99 -10.64 -5.83 4.75
CA ALA A 99 -10.51 -5.83 3.30
C ALA A 99 -11.74 -5.14 2.68
N VAL A 100 -11.49 -4.08 1.89
CA VAL A 100 -12.54 -3.38 1.15
C VAL A 100 -12.63 -3.99 -0.23
N VAL A 101 -13.77 -4.57 -0.56
CA VAL A 101 -14.04 -5.26 -1.83
C VAL A 101 -15.29 -4.72 -2.51
N ALA A 102 -15.42 -4.96 -3.81
CA ALA A 102 -16.63 -4.65 -4.55
C ALA A 102 -17.52 -5.88 -4.71
N ARG A 103 -18.84 -5.71 -4.64
CA ARG A 103 -19.83 -6.79 -4.73
C ARG A 103 -19.68 -7.60 -6.03
N GLN A 104 -19.45 -6.92 -7.16
CA GLN A 104 -19.30 -7.56 -8.47
C GLN A 104 -18.07 -8.47 -8.57
N HIS A 105 -17.10 -8.34 -7.67
CA HIS A 105 -15.90 -9.17 -7.63
C HIS A 105 -16.04 -10.39 -6.71
N ALA A 106 -17.24 -10.73 -6.22
CA ALA A 106 -17.49 -11.75 -5.20
C ALA A 106 -16.89 -13.12 -5.54
N ARG A 107 -16.90 -13.51 -6.82
CA ARG A 107 -16.36 -14.81 -7.28
C ARG A 107 -14.86 -14.97 -7.05
N TRP A 108 -14.10 -13.85 -6.91
CA TRP A 108 -12.66 -13.86 -6.69
C TRP A 108 -12.26 -13.65 -5.23
N TRP A 109 -12.99 -12.79 -4.49
CA TRP A 109 -12.58 -12.45 -3.14
C TRP A 109 -13.14 -13.38 -2.06
N ARG A 110 -14.23 -14.12 -2.28
CA ARG A 110 -14.82 -14.98 -1.25
C ARG A 110 -13.82 -15.97 -0.68
N ASP A 111 -13.16 -16.75 -1.54
CA ASP A 111 -12.16 -17.73 -1.11
C ASP A 111 -10.88 -17.07 -0.63
N SER A 112 -10.42 -16.03 -1.32
CA SER A 112 -9.20 -15.29 -0.96
C SER A 112 -9.25 -14.65 0.42
N LEU A 113 -10.44 -14.27 0.90
CA LEU A 113 -10.66 -13.61 2.19
C LEU A 113 -11.27 -14.52 3.25
N SER A 114 -11.42 -15.83 2.99
CA SER A 114 -11.99 -16.79 3.93
C SER A 114 -11.29 -16.85 5.29
N SER A 115 -10.02 -16.46 5.35
CA SER A 115 -9.23 -16.39 6.58
C SER A 115 -9.49 -15.15 7.44
N LEU A 116 -10.19 -14.15 6.92
CA LEU A 116 -10.57 -12.95 7.68
C LEU A 116 -11.93 -13.17 8.38
N PRO A 117 -12.13 -12.57 9.58
CA PRO A 117 -13.47 -12.52 10.17
C PRO A 117 -14.47 -11.85 9.23
N LEU A 118 -15.68 -12.39 9.10
CA LEU A 118 -16.72 -11.84 8.21
C LEU A 118 -16.96 -10.33 8.41
N PRO A 119 -17.03 -9.77 9.65
CA PRO A 119 -17.20 -8.34 9.83
C PRO A 119 -16.04 -7.48 9.33
N ASN A 120 -14.93 -8.10 8.93
CA ASN A 120 -13.76 -7.43 8.38
C ASN A 120 -13.72 -7.45 6.85
N VAL A 121 -14.62 -8.16 6.19
CA VAL A 121 -14.81 -8.11 4.74
C VAL A 121 -15.86 -7.04 4.44
N ILE A 122 -15.38 -5.84 4.09
CA ILE A 122 -16.21 -4.66 3.85
C ILE A 122 -16.61 -4.64 2.39
N VAL A 123 -17.87 -5.04 2.11
CA VAL A 123 -18.37 -5.13 0.74
C VAL A 123 -19.01 -3.80 0.32
N GLN A 124 -18.44 -3.14 -0.68
CA GLN A 124 -19.06 -1.98 -1.32
C GLN A 124 -20.11 -2.44 -2.32
N PRO A 125 -21.29 -1.80 -2.39
CA PRO A 125 -22.29 -2.06 -3.44
C PRO A 125 -21.69 -1.88 -4.84
N GLU A 126 -20.94 -0.78 -5.03
CA GLU A 126 -20.23 -0.41 -6.25
C GLU A 126 -18.88 0.25 -5.92
N ASN A 127 -18.01 0.41 -6.92
CA ASN A 127 -16.79 1.20 -6.77
C ASN A 127 -17.09 2.69 -6.99
N ARG A 128 -17.06 3.47 -5.92
CA ARG A 128 -17.20 4.93 -5.92
C ARG A 128 -15.88 5.64 -5.59
N GLY A 129 -14.76 5.03 -5.99
CA GLY A 129 -13.41 5.58 -5.79
C GLY A 129 -12.80 5.25 -4.42
N THR A 130 -11.52 5.58 -4.29
CA THR A 130 -10.70 5.20 -3.14
C THR A 130 -11.15 5.88 -1.85
N ALA A 131 -11.60 7.15 -1.93
CA ALA A 131 -12.03 7.88 -0.74
C ALA A 131 -13.27 7.24 -0.09
N VAL A 132 -14.27 6.86 -0.89
CA VAL A 132 -15.51 6.25 -0.38
C VAL A 132 -15.23 4.90 0.29
N GLY A 133 -14.38 4.06 -0.33
CA GLY A 133 -13.98 2.77 0.24
C GLY A 133 -13.22 2.90 1.56
N ILE A 134 -12.29 3.86 1.64
CA ILE A 134 -11.55 4.14 2.88
C ILE A 134 -12.49 4.65 3.96
N LEU A 135 -13.39 5.60 3.65
CA LEU A 135 -14.35 6.13 4.62
C LEU A 135 -15.26 5.04 5.17
N LEU A 136 -15.78 4.17 4.33
CA LEU A 136 -16.65 3.06 4.76
C LEU A 136 -15.90 2.16 5.76
N ALA A 137 -14.67 1.72 5.43
CA ALA A 137 -13.88 0.88 6.33
C ALA A 137 -13.47 1.61 7.61
N LEU A 138 -13.13 2.89 7.51
CA LEU A 138 -12.79 3.75 8.64
C LEU A 138 -13.93 3.80 9.66
N LEU A 139 -15.16 3.98 9.21
CA LEU A 139 -16.34 4.05 10.07
C LEU A 139 -16.60 2.71 10.77
N HIS A 140 -16.50 1.59 10.06
CA HIS A 140 -16.58 0.25 10.66
C HIS A 140 -15.50 -0.02 11.72
N ILE A 141 -14.29 0.54 11.53
CA ILE A 141 -13.23 0.43 12.53
C ILE A 141 -13.53 1.32 13.75
N LEU A 142 -13.96 2.56 13.53
CA LEU A 142 -14.23 3.52 14.59
C LEU A 142 -15.33 3.06 15.58
N GLU A 143 -16.30 2.29 15.10
CA GLU A 143 -17.31 1.66 15.97
C GLU A 143 -16.72 0.63 16.95
N ARG A 144 -15.59 0.01 16.58
CA ARG A 144 -14.92 -1.03 17.37
C ARG A 144 -13.70 -0.52 18.15
N ASP A 145 -13.04 0.51 17.64
CA ASP A 145 -11.83 1.10 18.23
C ASP A 145 -11.76 2.59 17.87
N SER A 146 -12.32 3.44 18.73
CA SER A 146 -12.44 4.89 18.52
C SER A 146 -11.09 5.62 18.45
N ILE A 147 -9.99 5.00 18.89
CA ILE A 147 -8.63 5.55 18.88
C ILE A 147 -7.66 4.66 18.09
N ALA A 148 -8.19 3.92 17.12
CA ALA A 148 -7.42 3.08 16.22
C ALA A 148 -6.32 3.87 15.50
N ARG A 149 -5.18 3.21 15.25
CA ARG A 149 -4.18 3.65 14.27
C ARG A 149 -4.37 2.81 13.02
N ILE A 150 -4.56 3.46 11.90
CA ILE A 150 -4.90 2.82 10.63
C ILE A 150 -3.71 2.88 9.69
N LEU A 151 -3.46 1.82 8.96
CA LEU A 151 -2.66 1.81 7.75
C LEU A 151 -3.57 1.41 6.59
N VAL A 152 -3.64 2.27 5.58
CA VAL A 152 -4.27 1.96 4.29
C VAL A 152 -3.22 1.30 3.41
N LEU A 153 -3.56 0.16 2.81
CA LEU A 153 -2.66 -0.66 2.01
C LEU A 153 -3.35 -1.09 0.69
N PRO A 154 -2.82 -0.70 -0.47
CA PRO A 154 -3.28 -1.24 -1.75
C PRO A 154 -3.02 -2.75 -1.85
N SER A 155 -3.92 -3.47 -2.50
CA SER A 155 -3.83 -4.93 -2.65
C SER A 155 -3.20 -5.39 -3.97
N ASP A 156 -2.84 -4.45 -4.86
CA ASP A 156 -2.48 -4.72 -6.25
C ASP A 156 -1.06 -4.29 -6.61
N HIS A 157 -0.24 -3.99 -5.60
CA HIS A 157 1.17 -3.62 -5.76
C HIS A 157 2.11 -4.81 -5.55
N HIS A 158 3.21 -4.82 -6.31
CA HIS A 158 4.29 -5.79 -6.15
C HIS A 158 5.48 -5.16 -5.43
N VAL A 159 6.20 -5.99 -4.66
CA VAL A 159 7.39 -5.60 -3.89
C VAL A 159 8.36 -6.77 -3.88
N ILE A 160 9.63 -6.50 -4.10
CA ILE A 160 10.70 -7.52 -4.03
C ILE A 160 11.18 -7.69 -2.58
N ASP A 161 11.60 -6.62 -1.92
CA ASP A 161 12.02 -6.68 -0.51
C ASP A 161 10.86 -6.34 0.44
N GLU A 162 10.09 -7.37 0.77
CA GLU A 162 8.96 -7.29 1.72
C GLU A 162 9.40 -6.85 3.13
N ASN A 163 10.65 -7.13 3.53
CA ASN A 163 11.15 -6.75 4.86
C ASN A 163 11.39 -5.24 4.94
N ALA A 164 11.99 -4.64 3.92
CA ALA A 164 12.21 -3.20 3.85
C ALA A 164 10.89 -2.42 3.88
N LEU A 165 9.87 -2.89 3.13
CA LEU A 165 8.54 -2.30 3.15
C LEU A 165 7.86 -2.48 4.50
N SER A 166 7.87 -3.69 5.07
CA SER A 166 7.26 -3.99 6.38
C SER A 166 7.88 -3.16 7.50
N ALA A 167 9.21 -2.99 7.49
CA ALA A 167 9.91 -2.12 8.44
C ALA A 167 9.46 -0.66 8.30
N SER A 168 9.30 -0.16 7.07
CA SER A 168 8.84 1.21 6.79
C SER A 168 7.40 1.42 7.27
N MET A 169 6.49 0.48 7.00
CA MET A 169 5.12 0.53 7.52
C MET A 169 5.06 0.52 9.05
N ALA A 170 5.89 -0.29 9.71
CA ALA A 170 5.98 -0.29 11.17
C ALA A 170 6.51 1.04 11.72
N ARG A 171 7.46 1.70 11.02
CA ARG A 171 7.95 3.04 11.38
C ARG A 171 6.87 4.10 11.25
N ALA A 172 6.00 4.03 10.25
CA ALA A 172 4.86 4.93 10.13
C ALA A 172 3.95 4.87 11.37
N PHE A 173 3.62 3.67 11.89
CA PHE A 173 2.89 3.54 13.15
C PHE A 173 3.65 4.09 14.38
N VAL A 174 5.00 4.00 14.38
CA VAL A 174 5.82 4.62 15.44
C VAL A 174 5.70 6.14 15.37
N ARG A 175 5.72 6.72 14.15
CA ARG A 175 5.60 8.17 13.96
C ARG A 175 4.26 8.69 14.49
N LEU A 176 3.16 8.01 14.24
CA LEU A 176 1.83 8.40 14.72
C LEU A 176 1.73 8.52 16.24
N ARG A 177 2.59 7.84 17.02
CA ARG A 177 2.63 8.01 18.47
C ARG A 177 3.24 9.34 18.90
N LYS A 178 4.13 9.91 18.06
CA LYS A 178 4.78 11.19 18.30
C LYS A 178 3.95 12.36 17.75
N GLU A 179 3.25 12.13 16.63
CA GLU A 179 2.44 13.12 15.92
C GLU A 179 1.07 12.49 15.55
N PRO A 180 0.11 12.45 16.51
CA PRO A 180 -1.19 11.82 16.27
C PRO A 180 -2.05 12.55 15.23
N GLU A 181 -1.79 13.82 14.98
CA GLU A 181 -2.47 14.65 13.96
C GLU A 181 -1.91 14.47 12.55
N ALA A 182 -0.81 13.74 12.39
CA ALA A 182 -0.17 13.57 11.09
C ALA A 182 -0.85 12.49 10.25
N LEU A 183 -0.84 12.71 8.93
CA LEU A 183 -1.07 11.69 7.90
C LEU A 183 0.29 11.30 7.33
N VAL A 184 0.76 10.08 7.60
CA VAL A 184 2.09 9.62 7.22
C VAL A 184 2.03 8.84 5.92
N LEU A 185 2.61 9.37 4.85
CA LEU A 185 2.67 8.76 3.52
C LEU A 185 3.98 7.97 3.38
N LEU A 186 3.96 6.82 2.74
CA LEU A 186 5.16 6.10 2.32
C LEU A 186 5.53 6.52 0.90
N GLY A 187 6.69 7.18 0.78
CA GLY A 187 7.20 7.69 -0.49
C GLY A 187 8.25 6.77 -1.09
N MET A 188 8.09 6.42 -2.37
CA MET A 188 9.03 5.60 -3.14
C MET A 188 9.92 6.48 -4.01
N LYS A 189 11.19 6.11 -4.15
CA LYS A 189 12.09 6.83 -5.07
C LYS A 189 11.63 6.61 -6.51
N PRO A 190 11.36 7.67 -7.29
CA PRO A 190 11.03 7.56 -8.71
C PRO A 190 12.18 6.94 -9.50
N ASP A 191 11.86 6.06 -10.44
CA ASP A 191 12.77 5.55 -11.47
C ASP A 191 12.45 6.12 -12.85
N ASP A 192 11.29 6.78 -13.00
CA ASP A 192 10.83 7.41 -14.24
C ASP A 192 9.87 8.58 -13.95
N ALA A 193 9.56 9.40 -14.96
CA ALA A 193 8.57 10.49 -14.88
C ALA A 193 7.15 10.00 -15.18
N ASP A 194 6.63 9.10 -14.34
CA ASP A 194 5.31 8.52 -14.49
C ASP A 194 4.21 9.52 -14.13
N THR A 195 3.29 9.76 -15.06
CA THR A 195 2.17 10.70 -14.90
C THR A 195 0.91 10.07 -14.30
N ASP A 196 0.90 8.76 -14.11
CA ASP A 196 -0.22 8.03 -13.48
C ASP A 196 -0.13 7.98 -11.97
N LEU A 197 1.02 8.39 -11.40
CA LEU A 197 1.29 8.41 -9.98
C LEU A 197 1.21 9.82 -9.37
N GLY A 198 0.93 9.88 -8.07
CA GLY A 198 1.09 11.10 -7.28
C GLY A 198 2.54 11.32 -6.87
N TYR A 199 2.92 12.59 -6.66
CA TYR A 199 4.24 13.02 -6.26
C TYR A 199 4.22 13.76 -4.93
N ILE A 200 5.13 13.41 -4.04
CA ILE A 200 5.29 13.99 -2.71
C ILE A 200 6.63 14.72 -2.68
N VAL A 201 6.62 16.05 -2.55
CA VAL A 201 7.85 16.84 -2.40
C VAL A 201 8.14 17.03 -0.92
N PRO A 202 9.21 16.44 -0.38
CA PRO A 202 9.60 16.66 1.01
C PRO A 202 10.14 18.08 1.21
N THR A 203 9.91 18.67 2.39
CA THR A 203 10.54 19.92 2.78
C THR A 203 12.04 19.69 3.00
N PRO A 204 12.95 20.50 2.40
CA PRO A 204 14.39 20.36 2.60
C PRO A 204 14.79 20.51 4.08
N GLY A 205 15.77 19.70 4.52
CA GLY A 205 16.40 19.82 5.84
C GLY A 205 15.58 19.35 7.05
N ALA A 206 14.29 19.14 6.93
CA ALA A 206 13.41 18.78 8.05
C ALA A 206 13.19 17.26 8.14
N VAL A 207 14.26 16.48 8.28
CA VAL A 207 14.17 15.01 8.41
C VAL A 207 14.44 14.60 9.86
N SER A 208 13.42 14.14 10.55
CA SER A 208 13.55 13.50 11.86
C SER A 208 13.15 12.02 11.76
N ASP A 209 14.06 11.13 12.16
CA ASP A 209 13.86 9.67 12.07
C ASP A 209 13.51 9.18 10.64
N GLY A 210 14.00 9.87 9.58
CA GLY A 210 13.72 9.55 8.18
C GLY A 210 12.30 9.90 7.71
N VAL A 211 11.60 10.75 8.48
CA VAL A 211 10.29 11.32 8.14
C VAL A 211 10.45 12.82 7.93
N ALA A 212 9.99 13.31 6.79
CA ALA A 212 10.03 14.74 6.44
C ALA A 212 8.61 15.33 6.43
N HIS A 213 8.49 16.64 6.62
CA HIS A 213 7.30 17.40 6.27
C HIS A 213 7.12 17.40 4.76
N VAL A 214 5.89 17.56 4.28
CA VAL A 214 5.56 17.64 2.87
C VAL A 214 5.42 19.12 2.49
N ALA A 215 6.20 19.55 1.52
CA ALA A 215 6.12 20.90 0.96
C ALA A 215 5.03 21.01 -0.11
N ASN A 216 4.84 19.93 -0.90
CA ASN A 216 3.83 19.89 -1.95
C ASN A 216 3.41 18.43 -2.23
N PHE A 217 2.13 18.26 -2.56
CA PHE A 217 1.55 16.98 -3.01
C PHE A 217 0.80 17.21 -4.31
N ILE A 218 1.19 16.51 -5.36
CA ILE A 218 0.61 16.64 -6.70
C ILE A 218 0.18 15.29 -7.21
N GLU A 219 -1.10 15.12 -7.48
CA GLU A 219 -1.66 13.89 -8.03
C GLU A 219 -1.70 13.96 -9.56
N LYS A 220 -1.02 13.02 -10.22
CA LYS A 220 -0.99 12.87 -11.68
C LYS A 220 -0.58 14.14 -12.41
N PRO A 221 0.69 14.58 -12.26
CA PRO A 221 1.21 15.76 -12.95
C PRO A 221 1.34 15.52 -14.47
N SER A 222 1.50 16.60 -15.21
CA SER A 222 1.91 16.51 -16.62
C SER A 222 3.35 15.99 -16.76
N PRO A 223 3.76 15.43 -17.93
CA PRO A 223 5.11 14.92 -18.11
C PRO A 223 6.25 15.92 -17.85
N PRO A 224 6.16 17.21 -18.27
CA PRO A 224 7.15 18.21 -17.89
C PRO A 224 7.21 18.46 -16.38
N GLU A 225 6.04 18.53 -15.74
CA GLU A 225 5.91 18.76 -14.30
C GLU A 225 6.49 17.60 -13.49
N ALA A 226 6.22 16.35 -13.88
CA ALA A 226 6.79 15.17 -13.24
C ALA A 226 8.34 15.20 -13.22
N ARG A 227 8.97 15.59 -14.33
CA ARG A 227 10.44 15.74 -14.40
C ARG A 227 10.96 16.83 -13.45
N VAL A 228 10.28 17.96 -13.37
CA VAL A 228 10.63 19.04 -12.43
C VAL A 228 10.46 18.58 -10.98
N LEU A 229 9.42 17.83 -10.66
CA LEU A 229 9.20 17.30 -9.32
C LEU A 229 10.31 16.33 -8.92
N ILE A 230 10.71 15.41 -9.82
CA ILE A 230 11.83 14.49 -9.58
C ILE A 230 13.14 15.25 -9.33
N SER A 231 13.45 16.27 -10.12
CA SER A 231 14.66 17.09 -9.91
C SER A 231 14.69 17.83 -8.56
N ARG A 232 13.50 18.07 -7.97
CA ARG A 232 13.32 18.62 -6.63
C ARG A 232 13.34 17.58 -5.51
N GLY A 233 13.64 16.31 -5.83
CA GLY A 233 13.71 15.21 -4.86
C GLY A 233 12.35 14.65 -4.46
N ALA A 234 11.30 14.86 -5.27
CA ALA A 234 10.00 14.27 -5.03
C ALA A 234 10.06 12.73 -4.98
N LEU A 235 9.14 12.17 -4.22
CA LEU A 235 8.90 10.73 -4.11
C LEU A 235 7.56 10.40 -4.73
N TRP A 236 7.42 9.19 -5.30
CA TRP A 236 6.10 8.69 -5.69
C TRP A 236 5.24 8.38 -4.48
N ASN A 237 3.97 8.72 -4.56
CA ASN A 237 2.96 8.29 -3.60
C ASN A 237 2.64 6.81 -3.82
N SER A 238 3.06 5.96 -2.88
CA SER A 238 2.74 4.51 -2.92
C SER A 238 1.30 4.18 -2.56
N PHE A 239 0.50 5.17 -2.19
CA PHE A 239 -0.83 4.98 -1.62
C PHE A 239 -0.84 4.15 -0.31
N ILE A 240 0.32 3.96 0.34
CA ILE A 240 0.42 3.38 1.68
C ILE A 240 0.45 4.53 2.68
N ILE A 241 -0.58 4.62 3.53
CA ILE A 241 -0.84 5.79 4.35
C ILE A 241 -1.18 5.34 5.77
N ALA A 242 -0.50 5.93 6.76
CA ALA A 242 -0.83 5.70 8.15
C ALA A 242 -1.41 6.96 8.80
N ALA A 243 -2.45 6.79 9.62
CA ALA A 243 -3.11 7.88 10.36
C ALA A 243 -3.77 7.35 11.64
N HIS A 244 -4.03 8.23 12.59
CA HIS A 244 -5.04 7.96 13.60
C HIS A 244 -6.44 8.01 12.98
N ALA A 245 -7.32 7.10 13.37
CA ALA A 245 -8.68 7.05 12.83
C ALA A 245 -9.46 8.35 13.02
N PRO A 246 -9.43 9.02 14.20
CA PRO A 246 -10.07 10.33 14.36
C PRO A 246 -9.48 11.41 13.45
N THR A 247 -8.15 11.43 13.26
CA THR A 247 -7.46 12.39 12.38
C THR A 247 -7.88 12.18 10.92
N LEU A 248 -7.94 10.91 10.49
CA LEU A 248 -8.39 10.58 9.14
C LEU A 248 -9.87 10.96 8.94
N LEU A 249 -10.73 10.70 9.94
CA LEU A 249 -12.15 11.10 9.88
C LEU A 249 -12.29 12.63 9.82
N ALA A 250 -11.49 13.37 10.59
CA ALA A 250 -11.48 14.83 10.56
C ALA A 250 -11.07 15.36 9.17
N ALA A 251 -10.12 14.68 8.48
CA ALA A 251 -9.75 15.03 7.11
C ALA A 251 -10.93 14.87 6.12
N PHE A 252 -11.70 13.80 6.25
CA PHE A 252 -12.94 13.59 5.48
C PHE A 252 -14.00 14.64 5.83
N SER A 253 -14.24 14.89 7.12
CA SER A 253 -15.27 15.84 7.58
C SER A 253 -14.98 17.28 7.15
N ALA A 254 -13.70 17.66 7.13
CA ALA A 254 -13.31 18.99 6.65
C ALA A 254 -13.48 19.14 5.13
N ARG A 255 -13.56 18.05 4.37
CA ARG A 255 -13.82 18.08 2.92
C ARG A 255 -15.31 18.03 2.60
N ASP A 256 -16.01 17.09 3.23
CA ASP A 256 -17.45 16.87 3.01
C ASP A 256 -18.11 16.31 4.29
N PRO A 257 -18.57 17.16 5.21
CA PRO A 257 -19.23 16.73 6.43
C PRO A 257 -20.57 16.03 6.16
N ALA A 258 -21.26 16.38 5.05
CA ALA A 258 -22.52 15.75 4.68
C ALA A 258 -22.30 14.29 4.25
N LEU A 259 -21.26 14.01 3.45
CA LEU A 259 -20.87 12.64 3.08
C LEU A 259 -20.58 11.81 4.33
N VAL A 260 -19.79 12.34 5.25
CA VAL A 260 -19.43 11.64 6.50
C VAL A 260 -20.70 11.31 7.30
N SER A 261 -21.58 12.28 7.51
CA SER A 261 -22.83 12.09 8.25
C SER A 261 -23.75 11.03 7.60
N ARG A 262 -23.94 11.11 6.28
CA ARG A 262 -24.75 10.14 5.52
C ARG A 262 -24.14 8.73 5.56
N MET A 263 -22.84 8.60 5.44
CA MET A 263 -22.16 7.31 5.50
C MET A 263 -22.23 6.72 6.92
N GLN A 264 -22.07 7.53 7.98
CA GLN A 264 -22.25 7.10 9.37
C GLN A 264 -23.68 6.59 9.62
N ALA A 265 -24.70 7.29 9.12
CA ALA A 265 -26.08 6.85 9.24
C ALA A 265 -26.30 5.51 8.53
N ALA A 266 -25.78 5.34 7.30
CA ALA A 266 -25.89 4.11 6.54
C ALA A 266 -25.18 2.93 7.23
N VAL A 267 -23.97 3.12 7.79
CA VAL A 267 -23.23 2.10 8.53
C VAL A 267 -24.00 1.67 9.79
N LYS A 268 -24.48 2.62 10.59
CA LYS A 268 -25.27 2.32 11.80
C LYS A 268 -26.54 1.52 11.50
N SER A 269 -27.23 1.82 10.40
CA SER A 269 -28.45 1.09 10.01
C SER A 269 -28.17 -0.31 9.47
N SER A 270 -26.90 -0.65 9.16
CA SER A 270 -26.48 -1.95 8.64
C SER A 270 -26.30 -3.03 9.70
N HIS A 271 -26.36 -2.70 11.01
CA HIS A 271 -26.18 -3.66 12.12
C HIS A 271 -27.38 -4.59 12.38
N GLY A 272 -28.42 -4.52 11.58
CA GLY A 272 -29.54 -5.49 11.58
C GLY A 272 -29.47 -6.40 10.36
N ALA A 273 -30.00 -7.63 10.46
CA ALA A 273 -29.95 -8.75 9.50
C ALA A 273 -30.43 -8.47 8.06
N ARG A 274 -30.50 -7.25 7.62
CA ARG A 274 -30.71 -6.82 6.24
C ARG A 274 -29.47 -6.08 5.78
N GLU A 275 -28.79 -6.59 4.74
CA GLU A 275 -27.92 -5.75 3.88
C GLU A 275 -28.69 -4.45 3.67
N SER A 276 -28.21 -3.37 4.25
CA SER A 276 -29.07 -2.23 4.39
C SER A 276 -29.28 -1.60 3.02
N GLY A 277 -30.52 -1.60 2.57
CA GLY A 277 -30.92 -0.78 1.43
C GLY A 277 -30.45 0.67 1.54
N ALA A 278 -30.19 1.14 2.78
CA ALA A 278 -29.61 2.44 3.07
C ALA A 278 -28.20 2.60 2.50
N LEU A 279 -27.31 1.61 2.62
CA LEU A 279 -25.95 1.70 2.05
C LEU A 279 -26.01 1.66 0.51
N SER A 280 -26.81 0.75 -0.07
CA SER A 280 -26.99 0.70 -1.54
C SER A 280 -27.57 2.00 -2.07
N GLY A 281 -28.67 2.51 -1.50
CA GLY A 281 -29.26 3.77 -1.92
C GLY A 281 -28.34 4.98 -1.75
N LEU A 282 -27.44 4.96 -0.75
CA LEU A 282 -26.40 5.99 -0.64
C LEU A 282 -25.42 5.88 -1.81
N TYR A 283 -24.93 4.68 -2.14
CA TYR A 283 -23.97 4.45 -3.23
C TYR A 283 -24.53 4.81 -4.59
N ASP A 284 -25.84 4.67 -4.83
CA ASP A 284 -26.49 5.06 -6.09
C ASP A 284 -26.31 6.55 -6.43
N VAL A 285 -26.22 7.39 -5.39
CA VAL A 285 -26.13 8.85 -5.54
C VAL A 285 -24.75 9.43 -5.22
N LEU A 286 -23.78 8.61 -4.79
CA LEU A 286 -22.43 9.09 -4.50
C LEU A 286 -21.63 9.34 -5.78
N PRO A 287 -20.92 10.48 -5.89
CA PRO A 287 -19.93 10.66 -6.93
C PRO A 287 -18.72 9.74 -6.69
N THR A 288 -17.93 9.51 -7.73
CA THR A 288 -16.63 8.87 -7.58
C THR A 288 -15.63 9.83 -6.96
N LEU A 289 -15.03 9.45 -5.82
CA LEU A 289 -14.13 10.30 -5.04
C LEU A 289 -12.72 9.68 -4.97
N ASP A 290 -11.73 10.42 -5.47
CA ASP A 290 -10.31 10.05 -5.37
C ASP A 290 -9.72 10.54 -4.04
N PHE A 291 -9.11 9.65 -3.26
CA PHE A 291 -8.57 9.97 -1.95
C PHE A 291 -7.38 10.94 -2.03
N SER A 292 -6.46 10.72 -2.96
CA SER A 292 -5.27 11.54 -3.11
C SER A 292 -5.62 12.99 -3.45
N ARG A 293 -6.49 13.17 -4.44
CA ARG A 293 -6.90 14.51 -4.90
C ARG A 293 -7.79 15.25 -3.90
N GLN A 294 -8.72 14.53 -3.26
CA GLN A 294 -9.80 15.19 -2.53
C GLN A 294 -9.55 15.24 -1.03
N ILE A 295 -8.72 14.34 -0.52
CA ILE A 295 -8.44 14.25 0.93
C ILE A 295 -7.01 14.66 1.27
N LEU A 296 -6.01 14.30 0.44
CA LEU A 296 -4.61 14.60 0.75
C LEU A 296 -4.15 15.95 0.19
N GLN A 297 -4.45 16.22 -1.08
CA GLN A 297 -4.02 17.46 -1.74
C GLN A 297 -4.62 18.70 -1.05
N GLY A 298 -3.78 19.70 -0.80
CA GLY A 298 -4.15 20.91 -0.05
C GLY A 298 -4.08 20.75 1.47
N ARG A 299 -3.52 19.62 1.98
CA ARG A 299 -3.31 19.37 3.41
C ARG A 299 -1.84 19.16 3.76
N GLU A 300 -0.93 19.69 2.98
CA GLU A 300 0.52 19.48 3.09
C GLU A 300 1.04 19.71 4.51
N ALA A 301 0.48 20.67 5.23
CA ALA A 301 0.83 20.96 6.63
C ALA A 301 0.65 19.74 7.57
N GLN A 302 -0.37 18.89 7.31
CA GLN A 302 -0.65 17.67 8.08
C GLN A 302 0.10 16.45 7.52
N LEU A 303 0.62 16.53 6.28
CA LEU A 303 1.29 15.40 5.66
C LEU A 303 2.72 15.24 6.18
N ARG A 304 3.11 14.00 6.34
CA ARG A 304 4.49 13.57 6.56
C ARG A 304 4.83 12.53 5.53
N VAL A 305 6.04 12.56 5.01
CA VAL A 305 6.53 11.52 4.10
C VAL A 305 7.66 10.73 4.75
N LEU A 306 7.50 9.42 4.78
CA LEU A 306 8.53 8.47 5.14
C LEU A 306 9.12 7.90 3.85
N ARG A 307 10.39 8.21 3.56
CA ARG A 307 11.10 7.62 2.43
C ARG A 307 11.31 6.13 2.69
N VAL A 308 10.80 5.30 1.79
CA VAL A 308 11.02 3.85 1.82
C VAL A 308 12.37 3.54 1.17
N PRO A 309 13.23 2.70 1.78
CA PRO A 309 14.43 2.19 1.10
C PRO A 309 14.06 1.47 -0.19
N ALA A 310 15.01 1.36 -1.12
CA ALA A 310 14.78 0.62 -2.37
C ALA A 310 14.32 -0.81 -2.03
N CYS A 311 13.10 -1.14 -2.40
CA CYS A 311 12.47 -2.43 -2.11
C CYS A 311 11.86 -3.09 -3.37
N GLY A 312 12.15 -2.58 -4.56
CA GLY A 312 11.58 -3.09 -5.79
C GLY A 312 10.06 -2.92 -5.85
N TRP A 313 9.52 -1.85 -5.26
CA TRP A 313 8.10 -1.55 -5.31
C TRP A 313 7.66 -1.10 -6.71
N THR A 314 6.50 -1.58 -7.10
CA THR A 314 5.77 -1.10 -8.30
C THR A 314 4.26 -1.22 -8.09
N ASP A 315 3.52 -0.29 -8.69
CA ASP A 315 2.06 -0.34 -8.73
C ASP A 315 1.52 -1.29 -9.79
N LEU A 316 2.40 -1.87 -10.66
CA LEU A 316 2.00 -2.67 -11.83
C LEU A 316 0.91 -1.97 -12.67
N GLY A 317 1.02 -0.65 -12.84
CA GLY A 317 -0.03 0.18 -13.43
C GLY A 317 -0.12 0.08 -14.95
N THR A 318 0.96 -0.34 -15.63
CA THR A 318 1.05 -0.46 -17.10
C THR A 318 1.67 -1.79 -17.50
N PRO A 319 1.44 -2.27 -18.76
CA PRO A 319 2.12 -3.45 -19.30
C PRO A 319 3.64 -3.38 -19.17
N ASP A 320 4.24 -2.21 -19.43
CA ASP A 320 5.69 -2.01 -19.32
C ASP A 320 6.20 -2.24 -17.90
N ARG A 321 5.47 -1.78 -16.87
CA ARG A 321 5.81 -2.02 -15.45
C ARG A 321 5.69 -3.49 -15.09
N VAL A 322 4.69 -4.18 -15.62
CA VAL A 322 4.57 -5.65 -15.48
C VAL A 322 5.79 -6.33 -16.10
N GLY A 323 6.16 -5.96 -17.35
CA GLY A 323 7.33 -6.49 -18.03
C GLY A 323 8.65 -6.23 -17.29
N LYS A 324 8.86 -5.00 -16.79
CA LYS A 324 10.04 -4.66 -15.94
C LYS A 324 10.09 -5.54 -14.69
N SER A 325 8.96 -5.75 -14.00
CA SER A 325 8.87 -6.58 -12.79
C SER A 325 9.15 -8.05 -13.08
N LEU A 326 8.66 -8.57 -14.20
CA LEU A 326 8.91 -9.94 -14.61
C LEU A 326 10.39 -10.19 -14.97
N ARG A 327 11.07 -9.24 -15.57
CA ARG A 327 12.51 -9.32 -15.85
C ARG A 327 13.36 -9.18 -14.58
N GLY A 328 12.99 -8.27 -13.65
CA GLY A 328 13.72 -8.05 -12.41
C GLY A 328 13.59 -9.21 -11.41
N ALA A 329 12.44 -9.84 -11.36
CA ALA A 329 12.16 -10.95 -10.44
C ALA A 329 12.69 -12.32 -10.91
N ALA A 330 13.37 -12.40 -12.06
CA ALA A 330 14.01 -13.62 -12.53
C ALA A 330 15.08 -14.17 -11.55
N ALA A 331 15.52 -13.35 -10.60
CA ALA A 331 16.52 -13.67 -9.59
C ALA A 331 15.92 -14.13 -8.24
N GLU A 332 14.60 -14.16 -8.06
CA GLU A 332 14.02 -14.60 -6.78
C GLU A 332 13.92 -16.13 -6.69
N PRO A 333 14.43 -16.74 -5.60
CA PRO A 333 14.18 -18.15 -5.34
C PRO A 333 12.67 -18.37 -5.11
N LYS A 334 12.07 -19.37 -5.77
CA LYS A 334 10.69 -19.77 -5.49
C LYS A 334 10.52 -20.00 -3.99
N PRO A 335 9.55 -19.35 -3.32
CA PRO A 335 9.30 -19.61 -1.91
C PRO A 335 8.92 -21.10 -1.76
N ALA A 336 9.75 -21.86 -1.06
CA ALA A 336 9.46 -23.23 -0.71
C ALA A 336 8.21 -23.27 0.20
N GLY A 337 7.19 -24.04 -0.17
CA GLY A 337 6.09 -24.40 0.72
C GLY A 337 4.88 -23.47 0.79
N ALA A 338 4.70 -22.48 -0.10
CA ALA A 338 3.42 -21.78 -0.21
C ALA A 338 2.38 -22.71 -0.87
N PRO A 339 1.19 -22.95 -0.25
CA PRO A 339 0.15 -23.68 -0.92
C PRO A 339 -0.19 -22.96 -2.22
N LEU A 340 -0.16 -23.67 -3.34
CA LEU A 340 -0.66 -23.19 -4.62
C LEU A 340 -2.14 -22.88 -4.39
N VAL A 341 -2.52 -21.61 -4.29
CA VAL A 341 -3.90 -21.22 -4.42
C VAL A 341 -4.21 -21.45 -5.89
N SER A 342 -4.77 -22.61 -6.17
CA SER A 342 -5.18 -23.08 -7.48
C SER A 342 -6.14 -22.06 -8.08
N GLY A 343 -5.75 -21.38 -9.16
CA GLY A 343 -6.64 -20.60 -9.99
C GLY A 343 -6.36 -19.10 -10.16
N ALA A 344 -5.34 -18.52 -9.53
CA ALA A 344 -5.00 -17.11 -9.81
C ALA A 344 -4.39 -16.98 -11.22
N LEU A 345 -4.95 -16.07 -12.04
CA LEU A 345 -4.41 -15.77 -13.38
C LEU A 345 -2.98 -15.25 -13.28
N SER A 346 -2.04 -15.86 -14.01
CA SER A 346 -0.64 -15.44 -14.04
C SER A 346 -0.41 -14.32 -15.06
N LEU A 347 0.04 -13.16 -14.59
CA LEU A 347 0.43 -12.04 -15.45
C LEU A 347 1.63 -12.38 -16.33
N GLU A 348 2.56 -13.23 -15.84
CA GLU A 348 3.70 -13.73 -16.63
C GLU A 348 3.23 -14.55 -17.83
N GLN A 349 2.31 -15.50 -17.62
CA GLN A 349 1.77 -16.32 -18.70
C GLN A 349 1.01 -15.49 -19.74
N GLN A 350 0.22 -14.53 -19.27
CA GLN A 350 -0.51 -13.61 -20.16
C GLN A 350 0.44 -12.69 -20.93
N PHE A 351 1.46 -12.15 -20.26
CA PHE A 351 2.47 -11.29 -20.88
C PHE A 351 3.24 -12.04 -21.98
N ALA A 352 3.64 -13.29 -21.73
CA ALA A 352 4.28 -14.15 -22.73
C ALA A 352 3.34 -14.46 -23.92
N ARG A 353 2.04 -14.68 -23.64
CA ARG A 353 1.02 -14.97 -24.69
C ARG A 353 0.80 -13.81 -25.65
N PHE A 354 0.90 -12.58 -25.19
CA PHE A 354 0.73 -11.37 -26.00
C PHE A 354 2.03 -10.82 -26.59
N GLY A 355 3.12 -11.60 -26.59
CA GLY A 355 4.36 -11.29 -27.28
C GLY A 355 5.24 -10.28 -26.55
N GLY A 356 5.06 -10.07 -25.25
CA GLY A 356 5.94 -9.18 -24.46
C GLY A 356 5.92 -7.76 -24.99
N LEU A 357 4.76 -7.16 -25.08
CA LEU A 357 4.52 -5.79 -25.56
C LEU A 357 5.39 -4.74 -24.87
#